data_526e486bc386297ccf8718c4ada0d55b
#
_entry.id   526e486bc386297ccf8718c4ada0d55b
#
_cell.length_a   1.000
_cell.length_b   1.000
_cell.length_c   1.000
_cell.angle_alpha   90.00
_cell.angle_beta   90.00
_cell.angle_gamma   90.00
#
_symmetry.space_group_name_H-M   'P 1'
#
loop_
_entity.id
_entity.type
_entity.pdbx_description
1 polymer ?
#
loop_
_entity_poly.entity_id
_entity_poly.type
_entity_poly.pdbx_seq_one_letter_code
_entity_poly.pdbx_strand_id
1 'polypeptide(L)'
;MLGLLRRLFDNNEREIARYYKQVVEPVNRLEAEVEKLPDLAAAYRELKEKHEKGASLDELLPMAFALTRESAKRYLGMRHFDVQLIGGAVLHEGKIAEMKTGEGKTLVATLAVALNALTGKGVHVVTVNDYLARRDAEWMGPVYRGLGLSVGVIQHASTPAERRKAYLADVTYVTNSELGFDYLRDGLAFDTSELVHRPLSDVAAVIDEADSILIDEARIPLVIAGGSTDESALPAAADLAVRRLRPQADFTRENGGANV
;
A
#
# COMPACT_ATOMS: atom_id res chain seq x y z
N MET A 1 -34.06 19.43 -20.09
CA MET A 1 -34.39 19.23 -18.68
C MET A 1 -33.47 18.19 -17.99
N LEU A 2 -33.20 17.03 -18.59
CA LEU A 2 -32.26 16.02 -18.03
C LEU A 2 -30.82 16.54 -17.84
N GLY A 3 -30.31 17.41 -18.71
CA GLY A 3 -28.93 17.94 -18.58
C GLY A 3 -28.74 18.92 -17.41
N LEU A 4 -29.83 19.63 -17.00
CA LEU A 4 -29.80 20.51 -15.85
C LEU A 4 -29.85 19.73 -14.52
N LEU A 5 -30.62 18.64 -14.49
CA LEU A 5 -30.69 17.72 -13.35
C LEU A 5 -29.34 16.97 -13.15
N ARG A 6 -28.69 16.58 -14.24
CA ARG A 6 -27.36 15.94 -14.17
C ARG A 6 -26.30 16.87 -13.54
N ARG A 7 -26.32 18.18 -13.87
CA ARG A 7 -25.46 19.19 -13.23
C ARG A 7 -25.74 19.45 -11.74
N LEU A 8 -27.00 19.25 -11.30
CA LEU A 8 -27.38 19.37 -9.88
C LEU A 8 -26.90 18.18 -9.03
N PHE A 9 -26.67 17.02 -9.66
CA PHE A 9 -26.18 15.80 -9.03
C PHE A 9 -24.67 15.55 -9.29
N ASP A 10 -23.99 16.38 -10.07
CA ASP A 10 -22.56 16.24 -10.34
C ASP A 10 -21.75 16.90 -9.22
N ASN A 11 -21.74 16.22 -8.06
CA ASN A 11 -20.91 16.63 -6.91
C ASN A 11 -19.42 16.59 -7.24
N ASN A 12 -19.00 15.80 -8.25
CA ASN A 12 -17.60 15.60 -8.59
C ASN A 12 -16.91 16.89 -9.08
N GLU A 13 -17.55 17.70 -9.94
CA GLU A 13 -16.95 18.96 -10.39
C GLU A 13 -16.71 19.95 -9.23
N ARG A 14 -17.64 20.02 -8.29
CA ARG A 14 -17.51 20.87 -7.10
C ARG A 14 -16.42 20.37 -6.16
N GLU A 15 -16.36 19.07 -5.96
CA GLU A 15 -15.32 18.44 -5.14
C GLU A 15 -13.94 18.63 -5.78
N ILE A 16 -13.79 18.42 -7.08
CA ILE A 16 -12.53 18.66 -7.80
C ILE A 16 -12.11 20.13 -7.67
N ALA A 17 -13.03 21.09 -7.86
CA ALA A 17 -12.75 22.49 -7.70
C ALA A 17 -12.35 22.86 -6.27
N ARG A 18 -12.94 22.21 -5.26
CA ARG A 18 -12.57 22.36 -3.85
C ARG A 18 -11.14 21.89 -3.63
N TYR A 19 -10.78 20.67 -4.05
CA TYR A 19 -9.42 20.15 -3.93
C TYR A 19 -8.40 20.98 -4.69
N TYR A 20 -8.76 21.46 -5.88
CA TYR A 20 -7.87 22.33 -6.65
C TYR A 20 -7.49 23.57 -5.85
N LYS A 21 -8.48 24.26 -5.26
CA LYS A 21 -8.27 25.47 -4.47
C LYS A 21 -7.58 25.20 -3.14
N GLN A 22 -7.94 24.10 -2.46
CA GLN A 22 -7.46 23.82 -1.10
C GLN A 22 -6.13 23.07 -1.05
N VAL A 23 -5.81 22.30 -2.08
CA VAL A 23 -4.63 21.45 -2.14
C VAL A 23 -3.69 21.88 -3.26
N VAL A 24 -4.16 21.90 -4.52
CA VAL A 24 -3.30 22.08 -5.68
C VAL A 24 -2.66 23.46 -5.70
N GLU A 25 -3.44 24.53 -5.54
CA GLU A 25 -2.91 25.90 -5.54
C GLU A 25 -1.91 26.16 -4.42
N PRO A 26 -2.15 25.74 -3.15
CA PRO A 26 -1.17 25.88 -2.08
C PRO A 26 0.13 25.11 -2.35
N VAL A 27 0.04 23.86 -2.83
CA VAL A 27 1.23 23.05 -3.18
C VAL A 27 2.03 23.70 -4.30
N ASN A 28 1.37 24.18 -5.37
CA ASN A 28 2.02 24.83 -6.50
C ASN A 28 2.72 26.15 -6.09
N ARG A 29 2.15 26.89 -5.13
CA ARG A 29 2.81 28.11 -4.61
C ARG A 29 4.10 27.83 -3.86
N LEU A 30 4.20 26.68 -3.21
CA LEU A 30 5.40 26.26 -2.47
C LEU A 30 6.49 25.65 -3.35
N GLU A 31 6.19 25.26 -4.60
CA GLU A 31 7.09 24.50 -5.45
C GLU A 31 8.45 25.23 -5.66
N ALA A 32 8.42 26.54 -5.97
CA ALA A 32 9.64 27.32 -6.19
C ALA A 32 10.49 27.53 -4.91
N GLU A 33 9.88 27.48 -3.75
CA GLU A 33 10.57 27.53 -2.45
C GLU A 33 11.23 26.18 -2.15
N VAL A 34 10.46 25.10 -2.27
CA VAL A 34 10.92 23.74 -1.98
C VAL A 34 12.02 23.28 -2.94
N GLU A 35 11.96 23.69 -4.23
CA GLU A 35 13.00 23.40 -5.22
C GLU A 35 14.38 23.94 -4.82
N LYS A 36 14.45 25.02 -4.03
CA LYS A 36 15.69 25.64 -3.56
C LYS A 36 16.25 25.02 -2.29
N LEU A 37 15.47 24.16 -1.60
CA LEU A 37 15.91 23.54 -0.37
C LEU A 37 17.07 22.57 -0.63
N PRO A 38 18.20 22.70 0.07
CA PRO A 38 19.33 21.80 -0.12
C PRO A 38 19.07 20.41 0.49
N ASP A 39 18.27 20.34 1.56
CA ASP A 39 17.99 19.12 2.33
C ASP A 39 16.48 18.99 2.57
N LEU A 40 15.84 18.10 1.80
CA LEU A 40 14.41 17.84 1.95
C LEU A 40 14.11 17.06 3.24
N ALA A 41 15.04 16.22 3.70
CA ALA A 41 14.85 15.45 4.94
C ALA A 41 14.88 16.35 6.17
N ALA A 42 15.69 17.41 6.18
CA ALA A 42 15.68 18.42 7.24
C ALA A 42 14.33 19.16 7.26
N ALA A 43 13.86 19.63 6.11
CA ALA A 43 12.55 20.30 6.02
C ALA A 43 11.38 19.38 6.43
N TYR A 44 11.46 18.10 6.06
CA TYR A 44 10.45 17.11 6.46
C TYR A 44 10.47 16.86 7.98
N ARG A 45 11.64 16.81 8.63
CA ARG A 45 11.75 16.73 10.10
C ARG A 45 11.11 17.91 10.80
N GLU A 46 11.26 19.14 10.26
CA GLU A 46 10.58 20.31 10.81
C GLU A 46 9.05 20.16 10.78
N LEU A 47 8.48 19.53 9.72
CA LEU A 47 7.05 19.22 9.68
C LEU A 47 6.66 18.23 10.77
N LYS A 48 7.47 17.20 11.00
CA LYS A 48 7.25 16.22 12.06
C LYS A 48 7.23 16.91 13.43
N GLU A 49 8.19 17.78 13.71
CA GLU A 49 8.23 18.58 14.95
C GLU A 49 7.00 19.49 15.09
N LYS A 50 6.50 20.09 14.01
CA LYS A 50 5.27 20.88 14.04
C LYS A 50 4.07 20.02 14.38
N HIS A 51 3.98 18.82 13.83
CA HIS A 51 2.93 17.86 14.16
C HIS A 51 3.00 17.45 15.63
N GLU A 52 4.16 17.14 16.16
CA GLU A 52 4.38 16.81 17.58
C GLU A 52 3.99 17.97 18.52
N LYS A 53 4.08 19.22 18.05
CA LYS A 53 3.64 20.43 18.75
C LYS A 53 2.13 20.73 18.60
N GLY A 54 1.40 19.87 17.86
CA GLY A 54 -0.06 19.93 17.74
C GLY A 54 -0.60 20.44 16.42
N ALA A 55 0.24 20.70 15.40
CA ALA A 55 -0.26 20.98 14.06
C ALA A 55 -0.96 19.77 13.46
N SER A 56 -2.10 19.96 12.85
CA SER A 56 -2.84 18.89 12.17
C SER A 56 -2.15 18.47 10.85
N LEU A 57 -2.40 17.24 10.42
CA LEU A 57 -1.90 16.79 9.11
C LEU A 57 -2.47 17.62 7.96
N ASP A 58 -3.73 18.08 8.06
CA ASP A 58 -4.35 18.94 7.05
C ASP A 58 -3.63 20.29 6.91
N GLU A 59 -3.19 20.89 8.03
CA GLU A 59 -2.39 22.11 8.01
C GLU A 59 -1.01 21.89 7.38
N LEU A 60 -0.43 20.71 7.58
CA LEU A 60 0.89 20.37 7.07
C LEU A 60 0.85 19.80 5.63
N LEU A 61 -0.32 19.39 5.12
CA LEU A 61 -0.50 18.74 3.83
C LEU A 61 0.15 19.53 2.68
N PRO A 62 -0.03 20.86 2.51
CA PRO A 62 0.55 21.55 1.36
C PRO A 62 2.08 21.45 1.29
N MET A 63 2.75 21.62 2.43
CA MET A 63 4.21 21.54 2.48
C MET A 63 4.70 20.09 2.37
N ALA A 64 4.03 19.12 3.01
CA ALA A 64 4.39 17.72 2.91
C ALA A 64 4.25 17.22 1.45
N PHE A 65 3.19 17.61 0.75
CA PHE A 65 3.00 17.27 -0.67
C PHE A 65 4.03 17.96 -1.58
N ALA A 66 4.37 19.22 -1.31
CA ALA A 66 5.41 19.93 -2.06
C ALA A 66 6.78 19.25 -1.89
N LEU A 67 7.15 18.87 -0.66
CA LEU A 67 8.39 18.13 -0.37
C LEU A 67 8.40 16.75 -1.05
N THR A 68 7.27 16.02 -1.00
CA THR A 68 7.15 14.70 -1.64
C THR A 68 7.24 14.80 -3.16
N ARG A 69 6.59 15.80 -3.75
CA ARG A 69 6.66 16.09 -5.20
C ARG A 69 8.10 16.38 -5.63
N GLU A 70 8.81 17.22 -4.88
CA GLU A 70 10.20 17.55 -5.17
C GLU A 70 11.12 16.35 -4.94
N SER A 71 10.90 15.55 -3.90
CA SER A 71 11.63 14.31 -3.70
C SER A 71 11.45 13.35 -4.88
N ALA A 72 10.21 13.15 -5.36
CA ALA A 72 9.95 12.33 -6.53
C ALA A 72 10.63 12.88 -7.79
N LYS A 73 10.66 14.19 -7.98
CA LYS A 73 11.36 14.86 -9.08
C LYS A 73 12.86 14.62 -9.02
N ARG A 74 13.49 14.79 -7.83
CA ARG A 74 14.94 14.64 -7.65
C ARG A 74 15.42 13.21 -7.79
N TYR A 75 14.71 12.25 -7.18
CA TYR A 75 15.19 10.87 -7.05
C TYR A 75 14.64 9.92 -8.11
N LEU A 76 13.47 10.23 -8.72
CA LEU A 76 12.86 9.39 -9.76
C LEU A 76 12.74 10.10 -11.11
N GLY A 77 13.00 11.42 -11.22
CA GLY A 77 12.69 12.21 -12.41
C GLY A 77 11.19 12.37 -12.66
N MET A 78 10.35 12.09 -11.65
CA MET A 78 8.89 12.10 -11.77
C MET A 78 8.29 13.24 -10.95
N ARG A 79 7.67 14.22 -11.61
CA ARG A 79 6.91 15.26 -10.92
C ARG A 79 5.43 14.89 -10.91
N HIS A 80 4.79 14.87 -9.74
CA HIS A 80 3.35 14.66 -9.64
C HIS A 80 2.58 15.74 -10.41
N PHE A 81 1.61 15.33 -11.21
CA PHE A 81 0.66 16.23 -11.85
C PHE A 81 -0.37 16.75 -10.84
N ASP A 82 -1.00 17.87 -11.19
CA ASP A 82 -1.99 18.51 -10.30
C ASP A 82 -3.15 17.58 -9.93
N VAL A 83 -3.64 16.78 -10.88
CA VAL A 83 -4.68 15.77 -10.61
C VAL A 83 -4.20 14.66 -9.65
N GLN A 84 -2.91 14.35 -9.65
CA GLN A 84 -2.33 13.38 -8.74
C GLN A 84 -2.24 13.91 -7.30
N LEU A 85 -2.07 15.22 -7.11
CA LEU A 85 -2.18 15.82 -5.77
C LEU A 85 -3.58 15.67 -5.20
N ILE A 86 -4.61 15.79 -6.04
CA ILE A 86 -6.01 15.55 -5.63
C ILE A 86 -6.16 14.09 -5.18
N GLY A 87 -5.65 13.13 -5.97
CA GLY A 87 -5.67 11.72 -5.61
C GLY A 87 -5.01 11.44 -4.25
N GLY A 88 -3.84 12.04 -3.99
CA GLY A 88 -3.15 11.94 -2.70
C GLY A 88 -3.97 12.50 -1.53
N ALA A 89 -4.65 13.64 -1.73
CA ALA A 89 -5.51 14.23 -0.71
C ALA A 89 -6.74 13.36 -0.42
N VAL A 90 -7.37 12.80 -1.46
CA VAL A 90 -8.49 11.86 -1.33
C VAL A 90 -8.10 10.63 -0.52
N LEU A 91 -6.90 10.07 -0.77
CA LEU A 91 -6.39 8.94 0.01
C LEU A 91 -6.13 9.33 1.48
N HIS A 92 -5.58 10.52 1.72
CA HIS A 92 -5.36 11.02 3.08
C HIS A 92 -6.67 11.18 3.86
N GLU A 93 -7.74 11.62 3.21
CA GLU A 93 -9.07 11.73 3.81
C GLU A 93 -9.76 10.36 4.08
N GLY A 94 -9.08 9.24 3.84
CA GLY A 94 -9.62 7.90 4.04
C GLY A 94 -10.69 7.51 3.02
N LYS A 95 -10.63 8.09 1.83
CA LYS A 95 -11.56 7.86 0.72
C LYS A 95 -10.94 6.98 -0.37
N ILE A 96 -11.77 6.57 -1.31
CA ILE A 96 -11.35 5.81 -2.49
C ILE A 96 -11.01 6.80 -3.62
N ALA A 97 -9.78 6.74 -4.12
CA ALA A 97 -9.34 7.46 -5.30
C ALA A 97 -9.39 6.52 -6.51
N GLU A 98 -10.41 6.65 -7.34
CA GLU A 98 -10.50 5.90 -8.58
C GLU A 98 -9.62 6.53 -9.65
N MET A 99 -8.65 5.77 -10.13
CA MET A 99 -7.71 6.19 -11.18
C MET A 99 -7.54 5.06 -12.19
N LYS A 100 -7.52 5.41 -13.48
CA LYS A 100 -7.32 4.44 -14.56
C LYS A 100 -5.92 3.85 -14.54
N THR A 101 -5.78 2.68 -15.15
CA THR A 101 -4.46 2.07 -15.36
C THR A 101 -3.57 3.02 -16.16
N GLY A 102 -2.31 3.19 -15.72
CA GLY A 102 -1.35 4.10 -16.35
C GLY A 102 -1.37 5.54 -15.82
N GLU A 103 -2.32 5.94 -14.97
CA GLU A 103 -2.38 7.31 -14.40
C GLU A 103 -1.43 7.54 -13.22
N GLY A 104 -0.61 6.55 -12.87
CA GLY A 104 0.44 6.68 -11.87
C GLY A 104 -0.04 6.52 -10.43
N LYS A 105 -1.00 5.62 -10.15
CA LYS A 105 -1.51 5.31 -8.80
C LYS A 105 -0.39 5.11 -7.77
N THR A 106 0.63 4.33 -8.12
CA THR A 106 1.77 4.04 -7.23
C THR A 106 2.52 5.31 -6.81
N LEU A 107 2.69 6.26 -7.75
CA LEU A 107 3.31 7.54 -7.44
C LEU A 107 2.38 8.42 -6.58
N VAL A 108 1.07 8.42 -6.85
CA VAL A 108 0.05 9.16 -6.07
C VAL A 108 0.04 8.71 -4.62
N ALA A 109 0.14 7.41 -4.35
CA ALA A 109 0.16 6.86 -3.01
C ALA A 109 1.28 7.48 -2.15
N THR A 110 2.43 7.84 -2.75
CA THR A 110 3.56 8.42 -2.01
C THR A 110 3.21 9.71 -1.28
N LEU A 111 2.26 10.50 -1.81
CA LEU A 111 1.81 11.75 -1.20
C LEU A 111 1.09 11.50 0.14
N ALA A 112 0.08 10.64 0.12
CA ALA A 112 -0.67 10.28 1.32
C ALA A 112 0.21 9.53 2.33
N VAL A 113 1.07 8.63 1.86
CA VAL A 113 1.99 7.87 2.71
C VAL A 113 2.97 8.80 3.42
N ALA A 114 3.64 9.71 2.68
CA ALA A 114 4.57 10.64 3.30
C ALA A 114 3.87 11.60 4.29
N LEU A 115 2.67 12.06 3.99
CA LEU A 115 1.92 12.91 4.92
C LEU A 115 1.58 12.17 6.22
N ASN A 116 1.03 10.96 6.12
CA ASN A 116 0.63 10.19 7.31
C ASN A 116 1.84 9.66 8.10
N ALA A 117 3.01 9.48 7.47
CA ALA A 117 4.24 9.10 8.16
C ALA A 117 4.77 10.17 9.13
N LEU A 118 4.32 11.44 9.02
CA LEU A 118 4.62 12.50 10.00
C LEU A 118 4.18 12.13 11.41
N THR A 119 3.15 11.31 11.56
CA THR A 119 2.68 10.83 12.87
C THR A 119 3.72 10.01 13.64
N GLY A 120 4.72 9.45 12.94
CA GLY A 120 5.69 8.52 13.53
C GLY A 120 5.12 7.14 13.92
N LYS A 121 3.85 6.90 13.63
CA LYS A 121 3.13 5.66 13.97
C LYS A 121 3.28 4.56 12.91
N GLY A 122 3.87 4.88 11.77
CA GLY A 122 4.04 4.01 10.62
C GLY A 122 2.87 4.07 9.63
N VAL A 123 3.15 3.72 8.38
CA VAL A 123 2.13 3.63 7.32
C VAL A 123 2.32 2.30 6.58
N HIS A 124 1.26 1.53 6.45
CA HIS A 124 1.25 0.31 5.65
C HIS A 124 0.76 0.61 4.24
N VAL A 125 1.54 0.21 3.24
CA VAL A 125 1.11 0.18 1.83
C VAL A 125 0.80 -1.27 1.49
N VAL A 126 -0.49 -1.55 1.32
CA VAL A 126 -0.99 -2.91 1.16
C VAL A 126 -1.22 -3.19 -0.32
N THR A 127 -0.65 -4.28 -0.82
CA THR A 127 -0.75 -4.73 -2.21
C THR A 127 -1.29 -6.16 -2.30
N VAL A 128 -1.61 -6.62 -3.51
CA VAL A 128 -2.21 -7.95 -3.73
C VAL A 128 -1.20 -9.10 -3.76
N ASN A 129 0.10 -8.83 -3.96
CA ASN A 129 1.11 -9.90 -4.01
C ASN A 129 2.52 -9.42 -3.69
N ASP A 130 3.40 -10.37 -3.37
CA ASP A 130 4.80 -10.14 -2.98
C ASP A 130 5.63 -9.42 -4.05
N TYR A 131 5.34 -9.68 -5.32
CA TYR A 131 6.05 -9.02 -6.42
C TYR A 131 5.77 -7.52 -6.41
N LEU A 132 4.50 -7.11 -6.30
CA LEU A 132 4.11 -5.71 -6.24
C LEU A 132 4.65 -5.03 -4.98
N ALA A 133 4.53 -5.68 -3.82
CA ALA A 133 5.04 -5.14 -2.57
C ALA A 133 6.53 -4.81 -2.69
N ARG A 134 7.33 -5.71 -3.25
CA ARG A 134 8.75 -5.51 -3.45
C ARG A 134 9.06 -4.48 -4.53
N ARG A 135 8.45 -4.63 -5.71
CA ARG A 135 8.66 -3.72 -6.85
C ARG A 135 8.38 -2.26 -6.46
N ASP A 136 7.24 -2.03 -5.80
CA ASP A 136 6.80 -0.68 -5.46
C ASP A 136 7.63 -0.08 -4.32
N ALA A 137 8.04 -0.88 -3.36
CA ALA A 137 8.97 -0.45 -2.31
C ALA A 137 10.36 -0.09 -2.88
N GLU A 138 10.86 -0.86 -3.83
CA GLU A 138 12.13 -0.57 -4.50
C GLU A 138 12.03 0.68 -5.36
N TRP A 139 10.93 0.82 -6.11
CA TRP A 139 10.71 1.93 -7.03
C TRP A 139 10.40 3.24 -6.33
N MET A 140 9.46 3.25 -5.38
CA MET A 140 9.06 4.47 -4.64
C MET A 140 9.96 4.76 -3.43
N GLY A 141 10.71 3.77 -2.97
CA GLY A 141 11.60 3.92 -1.82
C GLY A 141 12.56 5.12 -1.86
N PRO A 142 13.15 5.48 -3.02
CA PRO A 142 13.96 6.68 -3.13
C PRO A 142 13.23 7.98 -2.75
N VAL A 143 11.92 8.09 -3.03
CA VAL A 143 11.10 9.25 -2.64
C VAL A 143 11.06 9.39 -1.12
N TYR A 144 10.76 8.30 -0.43
CA TYR A 144 10.67 8.29 1.03
C TYR A 144 12.04 8.53 1.69
N ARG A 145 13.06 7.84 1.20
CA ARG A 145 14.44 8.04 1.71
C ARG A 145 14.94 9.46 1.50
N GLY A 146 14.55 10.11 0.40
CA GLY A 146 14.84 11.53 0.13
C GLY A 146 14.21 12.47 1.16
N LEU A 147 13.14 12.04 1.84
CA LEU A 147 12.51 12.74 2.96
C LEU A 147 13.05 12.29 4.33
N GLY A 148 14.02 11.37 4.35
CA GLY A 148 14.58 10.81 5.58
C GLY A 148 13.73 9.70 6.21
N LEU A 149 12.75 9.16 5.48
CA LEU A 149 11.87 8.07 5.94
C LEU A 149 12.49 6.70 5.65
N SER A 150 12.35 5.78 6.59
CA SER A 150 12.71 4.37 6.45
C SER A 150 11.62 3.58 5.72
N VAL A 151 12.05 2.58 4.93
CA VAL A 151 11.14 1.72 4.16
C VAL A 151 11.43 0.26 4.47
N GLY A 152 10.40 -0.46 4.89
CA GLY A 152 10.39 -1.91 5.10
C GLY A 152 9.55 -2.62 4.03
N VAL A 153 9.88 -3.89 3.80
CA VAL A 153 9.10 -4.78 2.92
C VAL A 153 8.91 -6.11 3.62
N ILE A 154 7.69 -6.61 3.60
CA ILE A 154 7.37 -7.94 4.11
C ILE A 154 6.94 -8.81 2.94
N GLN A 155 7.54 -9.99 2.86
CA GLN A 155 7.26 -11.02 1.87
C GLN A 155 6.96 -12.35 2.58
N HIS A 156 6.42 -13.31 1.84
CA HIS A 156 6.09 -14.63 2.38
C HIS A 156 7.29 -15.29 3.09
N ALA A 157 8.48 -15.20 2.52
CA ALA A 157 9.70 -15.80 3.07
C ALA A 157 10.34 -15.00 4.23
N SER A 158 9.78 -13.84 4.62
CA SER A 158 10.35 -13.02 5.71
C SER A 158 10.25 -13.72 7.06
N THR A 159 11.36 -13.76 7.77
CA THR A 159 11.43 -14.26 9.14
C THR A 159 10.74 -13.34 10.14
N PRO A 160 10.33 -13.81 11.33
CA PRO A 160 9.71 -12.95 12.35
C PRO A 160 10.56 -11.73 12.73
N ALA A 161 11.88 -11.87 12.77
CA ALA A 161 12.79 -10.76 13.07
C ALA A 161 12.81 -9.71 11.94
N GLU A 162 12.81 -10.14 10.69
CA GLU A 162 12.71 -9.25 9.51
C GLU A 162 11.36 -8.55 9.46
N ARG A 163 10.25 -9.27 9.74
CA ARG A 163 8.90 -8.69 9.82
C ARG A 163 8.84 -7.60 10.89
N ARG A 164 9.30 -7.88 12.09
CA ARG A 164 9.35 -6.89 13.18
C ARG A 164 10.16 -5.65 12.77
N LYS A 165 11.32 -5.82 12.15
CA LYS A 165 12.12 -4.72 11.65
C LYS A 165 11.39 -3.91 10.57
N ALA A 166 10.70 -4.59 9.65
CA ALA A 166 9.95 -3.95 8.59
C ALA A 166 8.75 -3.15 9.13
N TYR A 167 8.00 -3.70 10.09
CA TYR A 167 6.89 -2.98 10.75
C TYR A 167 7.35 -1.79 11.60
N LEU A 168 8.62 -1.76 12.03
CA LEU A 168 9.20 -0.61 12.72
C LEU A 168 9.62 0.52 11.77
N ALA A 169 9.65 0.30 10.47
CA ALA A 169 9.92 1.34 9.49
C ALA A 169 8.79 2.39 9.43
N ASP A 170 9.09 3.58 8.91
CA ASP A 170 8.09 4.63 8.73
C ASP A 170 7.06 4.24 7.65
N VAL A 171 7.50 3.50 6.63
CA VAL A 171 6.66 2.98 5.55
C VAL A 171 6.91 1.49 5.40
N THR A 172 5.86 0.67 5.43
CA THR A 172 5.96 -0.78 5.26
C THR A 172 5.11 -1.24 4.09
N TYR A 173 5.74 -1.82 3.08
CA TYR A 173 5.06 -2.50 1.98
C TYR A 173 4.80 -3.96 2.35
N VAL A 174 3.56 -4.40 2.20
CA VAL A 174 3.13 -5.73 2.63
C VAL A 174 1.93 -6.18 1.80
N THR A 175 1.74 -7.49 1.64
CA THR A 175 0.51 -8.00 1.03
C THR A 175 -0.63 -8.06 2.05
N ASN A 176 -1.87 -8.01 1.56
CA ASN A 176 -3.07 -8.20 2.39
C ASN A 176 -3.02 -9.51 3.18
N SER A 177 -2.59 -10.60 2.55
CA SER A 177 -2.49 -11.92 3.17
C SER A 177 -1.44 -11.97 4.27
N GLU A 178 -0.21 -11.45 4.02
CA GLU A 178 0.86 -11.46 5.01
C GLU A 178 0.53 -10.56 6.21
N LEU A 179 -0.06 -9.39 5.96
CA LEU A 179 -0.54 -8.51 7.03
C LEU A 179 -1.59 -9.20 7.90
N GLY A 180 -2.56 -9.88 7.27
CA GLY A 180 -3.59 -10.63 7.98
C GLY A 180 -3.04 -11.83 8.74
N PHE A 181 -2.11 -12.59 8.16
CA PHE A 181 -1.45 -13.70 8.86
C PHE A 181 -0.60 -13.22 10.03
N ASP A 182 0.12 -12.12 9.90
CA ASP A 182 0.90 -11.56 11.00
C ASP A 182 -0.02 -11.08 12.14
N TYR A 183 -1.15 -10.45 11.81
CA TYR A 183 -2.17 -10.09 12.79
C TYR A 183 -2.70 -11.31 13.56
N LEU A 184 -3.00 -12.41 12.84
CA LEU A 184 -3.47 -13.64 13.46
C LEU A 184 -2.37 -14.29 14.33
N ARG A 185 -1.11 -14.31 13.87
CA ARG A 185 0.02 -14.85 14.65
C ARG A 185 0.24 -14.06 15.93
N ASP A 186 0.19 -12.73 15.85
CA ASP A 186 0.31 -11.85 17.02
C ASP A 186 -0.84 -12.09 18.01
N GLY A 187 -2.06 -12.42 17.52
CA GLY A 187 -3.19 -12.82 18.37
C GLY A 187 -3.01 -14.18 19.07
N LEU A 188 -2.09 -15.02 18.62
CA LEU A 188 -1.74 -16.30 19.21
C LEU A 188 -0.47 -16.25 20.08
N ALA A 189 0.22 -15.12 20.11
CA ALA A 189 1.46 -14.94 20.85
C ALA A 189 1.21 -15.02 22.37
N PHE A 190 2.07 -15.74 23.08
CA PHE A 190 2.01 -15.84 24.53
C PHE A 190 2.81 -14.75 25.23
N ASP A 191 3.79 -14.15 24.55
CA ASP A 191 4.66 -13.11 25.07
C ASP A 191 4.74 -11.94 24.09
N THR A 192 4.80 -10.72 24.64
CA THR A 192 4.91 -9.50 23.82
C THR A 192 6.17 -9.43 22.97
N SER A 193 7.23 -10.17 23.33
CA SER A 193 8.45 -10.27 22.52
C SER A 193 8.27 -11.07 21.23
N GLU A 194 7.20 -11.84 21.12
CA GLU A 194 6.83 -12.59 19.91
C GLU A 194 6.09 -11.73 18.89
N LEU A 195 5.47 -10.63 19.33
CA LEU A 195 4.71 -9.73 18.46
C LEU A 195 5.60 -9.12 17.37
N VAL A 196 5.10 -9.07 16.16
CA VAL A 196 5.78 -8.44 15.02
C VAL A 196 5.23 -7.06 14.69
N HIS A 197 3.94 -6.81 14.94
CA HIS A 197 3.30 -5.53 14.69
C HIS A 197 3.57 -4.50 15.79
N ARG A 198 3.47 -3.23 15.39
CA ARG A 198 3.11 -2.13 16.30
C ARG A 198 1.62 -2.23 16.64
N PRO A 199 1.13 -1.49 17.63
CA PRO A 199 -0.32 -1.35 17.83
C PRO A 199 -1.00 -0.84 16.56
N LEU A 200 -1.80 -1.69 15.90
CA LEU A 200 -2.40 -1.41 14.58
C LEU A 200 -3.46 -0.29 14.63
N SER A 201 -4.03 -0.01 15.82
CA SER A 201 -5.01 1.06 16.01
C SER A 201 -4.50 2.44 15.59
N ASP A 202 -3.19 2.61 15.54
CA ASP A 202 -2.55 3.90 15.29
C ASP A 202 -1.89 4.00 13.92
N VAL A 203 -1.83 2.89 13.18
CA VAL A 203 -1.15 2.81 11.88
C VAL A 203 -2.10 3.24 10.77
N ALA A 204 -1.65 4.13 9.89
CA ALA A 204 -2.38 4.44 8.66
C ALA A 204 -2.15 3.33 7.61
N ALA A 205 -3.17 3.04 6.79
CA ALA A 205 -3.06 2.10 5.69
C ALA A 205 -3.50 2.72 4.37
N VAL A 206 -2.70 2.51 3.32
CA VAL A 206 -3.05 2.81 1.93
C VAL A 206 -3.15 1.48 1.20
N ILE A 207 -4.32 1.19 0.64
CA ILE A 207 -4.62 -0.07 -0.03
C ILE A 207 -4.59 0.17 -1.54
N ASP A 208 -3.65 -0.47 -2.24
CA ASP A 208 -3.62 -0.51 -3.70
C ASP A 208 -4.43 -1.69 -4.21
N GLU A 209 -5.06 -1.56 -5.39
CA GLU A 209 -5.98 -2.54 -5.96
C GLU A 209 -7.10 -2.94 -4.96
N ALA A 210 -7.75 -1.89 -4.40
CA ALA A 210 -8.74 -2.06 -3.32
C ALA A 210 -9.96 -2.91 -3.71
N ASP A 211 -10.35 -2.93 -4.96
CA ASP A 211 -11.38 -3.80 -5.52
C ASP A 211 -10.98 -5.28 -5.42
N SER A 212 -9.77 -5.63 -5.82
CA SER A 212 -9.26 -7.00 -5.67
C SER A 212 -9.20 -7.42 -4.21
N ILE A 213 -8.66 -6.59 -3.33
CA ILE A 213 -8.45 -6.94 -1.91
C ILE A 213 -9.77 -6.97 -1.14
N LEU A 214 -10.62 -5.94 -1.31
CA LEU A 214 -11.80 -5.74 -0.46
C LEU A 214 -13.09 -6.34 -1.03
N ILE A 215 -13.10 -6.74 -2.31
CA ILE A 215 -14.27 -7.32 -2.97
C ILE A 215 -13.95 -8.73 -3.45
N ASP A 216 -13.02 -8.90 -4.38
CA ASP A 216 -12.77 -10.19 -5.04
C ASP A 216 -12.23 -11.24 -4.05
N GLU A 217 -11.26 -10.88 -3.23
CA GLU A 217 -10.62 -11.75 -2.24
C GLU A 217 -11.25 -11.68 -0.84
N ALA A 218 -12.27 -10.83 -0.63
CA ALA A 218 -12.85 -10.57 0.70
C ALA A 218 -13.39 -11.82 1.42
N ARG A 219 -13.68 -12.90 0.68
CA ARG A 219 -14.21 -14.16 1.23
C ARG A 219 -13.16 -15.25 1.37
N ILE A 220 -11.90 -14.99 0.99
CA ILE A 220 -10.83 -15.97 1.13
C ILE A 220 -10.44 -16.05 2.61
N PRO A 221 -10.65 -17.21 3.28
CA PRO A 221 -10.31 -17.33 4.69
C PRO A 221 -8.79 -17.37 4.88
N LEU A 222 -8.29 -16.63 5.87
CA LEU A 222 -6.93 -16.79 6.36
C LEU A 222 -6.94 -17.87 7.44
N VAL A 223 -6.33 -19.02 7.17
CA VAL A 223 -6.32 -20.16 8.08
C VAL A 223 -4.89 -20.45 8.53
N ILE A 224 -4.66 -20.44 9.85
CA ILE A 224 -3.45 -20.96 10.47
C ILE A 224 -3.76 -22.35 10.98
N ALA A 225 -3.25 -23.40 10.31
CA ALA A 225 -3.37 -24.78 10.76
C ALA A 225 -2.12 -25.15 11.57
N GLY A 226 -2.32 -25.63 12.78
CA GLY A 226 -1.25 -26.21 13.59
C GLY A 226 -1.13 -27.72 13.30
N GLY A 227 0.09 -28.16 13.02
CA GLY A 227 0.43 -29.56 12.78
C GLY A 227 1.03 -29.77 11.38
N SER A 228 2.32 -30.04 11.34
CA SER A 228 2.99 -30.52 10.14
C SER A 228 2.66 -32.01 9.92
N THR A 229 1.50 -32.31 9.36
CA THR A 229 1.41 -33.51 8.57
C THR A 229 2.17 -33.21 7.29
N ASP A 230 3.21 -33.96 7.04
CA ASP A 230 3.95 -33.89 5.78
C ASP A 230 3.01 -34.38 4.65
N GLU A 231 2.12 -33.49 4.22
CA GLU A 231 1.15 -33.77 3.16
C GLU A 231 1.81 -33.91 1.79
N SER A 232 3.13 -33.65 1.68
CA SER A 232 3.86 -33.81 0.44
C SER A 232 3.96 -35.29 -0.01
N ALA A 233 3.86 -36.21 0.91
CA ALA A 233 3.91 -37.64 0.63
C ALA A 233 2.64 -38.14 -0.11
N LEU A 234 1.47 -37.57 0.19
CA LEU A 234 0.21 -38.00 -0.41
C LEU A 234 0.09 -37.62 -1.89
N PRO A 235 0.37 -36.39 -2.33
CA PRO A 235 0.41 -36.04 -3.75
C PRO A 235 1.44 -36.83 -4.53
N ALA A 236 2.62 -37.07 -3.97
CA ALA A 236 3.66 -37.88 -4.63
C ALA A 236 3.23 -39.34 -4.80
N ALA A 237 2.61 -39.93 -3.78
CA ALA A 237 2.05 -41.28 -3.86
C ALA A 237 0.89 -41.36 -4.86
N ALA A 238 0.02 -40.36 -4.90
CA ALA A 238 -1.07 -40.25 -5.85
C ALA A 238 -0.55 -40.15 -7.31
N ASP A 239 0.45 -39.30 -7.55
CA ASP A 239 1.08 -39.17 -8.90
C ASP A 239 1.71 -40.48 -9.35
N LEU A 240 2.42 -41.18 -8.45
CA LEU A 240 2.97 -42.50 -8.74
C LEU A 240 1.89 -43.54 -9.04
N ALA A 241 0.77 -43.50 -8.35
CA ALA A 241 -0.35 -44.39 -8.59
C ALA A 241 -1.01 -44.12 -9.97
N VAL A 242 -1.27 -42.83 -10.26
CA VAL A 242 -1.88 -42.41 -11.54
C VAL A 242 -0.99 -42.75 -12.73
N ARG A 243 0.31 -42.61 -12.64
CA ARG A 243 1.27 -42.98 -13.71
C ARG A 243 1.28 -44.50 -14.05
N ARG A 244 0.79 -45.33 -13.15
CA ARG A 244 0.69 -46.78 -13.34
C ARG A 244 -0.61 -47.22 -14.01
N LEU A 245 -1.60 -46.31 -14.07
CA LEU A 245 -2.89 -46.63 -14.72
C LEU A 245 -2.74 -46.76 -16.24
N ARG A 246 -3.42 -47.74 -16.79
CA ARG A 246 -3.38 -48.06 -18.25
C ARG A 246 -4.65 -47.57 -18.94
N PRO A 247 -4.51 -46.81 -20.03
CA PRO A 247 -5.66 -46.38 -20.82
C PRO A 247 -6.51 -47.58 -21.26
N GLN A 248 -7.83 -47.43 -21.24
CA GLN A 248 -8.83 -48.43 -21.62
C GLN A 248 -8.94 -49.65 -20.69
N ALA A 249 -7.97 -49.91 -19.81
CA ALA A 249 -8.05 -50.95 -18.79
C ALA A 249 -8.47 -50.40 -17.44
N ASP A 250 -7.83 -49.30 -17.03
CA ASP A 250 -8.00 -48.69 -15.73
C ASP A 250 -8.77 -47.34 -15.78
N PHE A 251 -8.79 -46.69 -16.95
CA PHE A 251 -9.56 -45.45 -17.20
C PHE A 251 -9.88 -45.25 -18.69
N THR A 252 -10.95 -44.49 -18.98
CA THR A 252 -11.31 -44.04 -20.31
C THR A 252 -11.22 -42.52 -20.41
N ARG A 253 -10.71 -41.99 -21.53
CA ARG A 253 -10.71 -40.54 -21.78
C ARG A 253 -11.97 -40.15 -22.53
N GLU A 254 -12.77 -39.28 -21.97
CA GLU A 254 -13.88 -38.63 -22.66
C GLU A 254 -13.41 -37.35 -23.34
N ASN A 255 -13.80 -37.18 -24.63
CA ASN A 255 -13.71 -35.98 -25.45
C ASN A 255 -12.59 -34.99 -25.13
N GLY A 256 -11.41 -35.25 -25.67
CA GLY A 256 -10.31 -34.26 -25.70
C GLY A 256 -9.47 -34.11 -24.43
N GLY A 257 -9.64 -34.97 -23.42
CA GLY A 257 -8.71 -35.06 -22.27
C GLY A 257 -8.93 -34.07 -21.15
N ALA A 258 -10.10 -33.42 -21.07
CA ALA A 258 -10.41 -32.46 -20.02
C ALA A 258 -11.03 -33.08 -18.77
N ASN A 259 -11.51 -34.34 -18.80
CA ASN A 259 -12.02 -35.06 -17.63
C ASN A 259 -11.38 -36.44 -17.55
N VAL A 260 -10.78 -36.73 -16.40
CA VAL A 260 -10.26 -38.04 -16.00
C VAL A 260 -11.18 -38.65 -14.99
#